data_37fe9caf76515387278bf1da5d0fee4e
#
_entry.id   37fe9caf76515387278bf1da5d0fee4e
#
_cell.length_a   1.000
_cell.length_b   1.000
_cell.length_c   1.000
_cell.angle_alpha   90.00
_cell.angle_beta   90.00
_cell.angle_gamma   90.00
#
_symmetry.space_group_name_H-M   'P 1'
#
loop_
_entity.id
_entity.type
_entity.pdbx_description
1 polymer ?
#
loop_
_entity_poly.entity_id
_entity_poly.type
_entity_poly.pdbx_seq_one_letter_code
_entity_poly.pdbx_strand_id
1 'polypeptide(L)'
;MKTIKEAKTFDELLNIKYGKLGTLNRDEFESRAKAFVVGEMIKDARKEAHLTQDELAEKTGTKKSYISRVENGKIDIQISTLFKIFEEGLGKKIGLTFL
;
A
#
# COMPACT_ATOMS: atom_id res chain seq x y z
N MET A 1 11.65 3.71 17.55
CA MET A 1 11.19 4.07 16.18
C MET A 1 10.07 3.12 15.77
N LYS A 2 8.98 3.67 15.25
CA LYS A 2 7.88 2.84 14.78
C LYS A 2 8.24 2.15 13.47
N THR A 3 7.82 0.90 13.33
CA THR A 3 7.88 0.19 12.05
C THR A 3 6.68 0.59 11.19
N ILE A 4 6.71 0.20 9.91
CA ILE A 4 5.57 0.44 9.00
C ILE A 4 4.29 -0.17 9.56
N LYS A 5 4.37 -1.35 10.18
CA LYS A 5 3.21 -2.00 10.79
C LYS A 5 2.65 -1.24 11.98
N GLU A 6 3.49 -0.51 12.69
CA GLU A 6 3.09 0.27 13.87
C GLU A 6 2.61 1.66 13.51
N ALA A 7 2.92 2.14 12.31
CA ALA A 7 2.51 3.47 11.86
C ALA A 7 0.99 3.53 11.69
N LYS A 8 0.38 4.59 12.19
CA LYS A 8 -1.07 4.77 12.14
C LYS A 8 -1.51 5.87 11.19
N THR A 9 -0.60 6.75 10.79
CA THR A 9 -0.91 7.85 9.89
C THR A 9 -0.02 7.77 8.65
N PHE A 10 -0.47 8.43 7.60
CA PHE A 10 0.32 8.51 6.38
C PHE A 10 1.65 9.24 6.61
N ASP A 11 1.63 10.31 7.41
CA ASP A 11 2.86 11.04 7.73
C ASP A 11 3.87 10.16 8.48
N GLU A 12 3.39 9.32 9.40
CA GLU A 12 4.26 8.36 10.10
C GLU A 12 4.89 7.38 9.11
N LEU A 13 4.11 6.88 8.15
CA LEU A 13 4.63 5.98 7.13
C LEU A 13 5.69 6.65 6.27
N LEU A 14 5.46 7.90 5.86
CA LEU A 14 6.43 8.65 5.09
C LEU A 14 7.71 8.89 5.88
N ASN A 15 7.60 9.24 7.15
CA ASN A 15 8.76 9.48 8.00
C ASN A 15 9.61 8.23 8.18
N ILE A 16 8.97 7.07 8.29
CA ILE A 16 9.67 5.79 8.41
C ILE A 16 10.42 5.45 7.11
N LYS A 17 9.77 5.66 5.96
CA LYS A 17 10.34 5.28 4.66
C LYS A 17 11.35 6.28 4.13
N TYR A 18 11.10 7.58 4.30
CA TYR A 18 11.86 8.63 3.61
C TYR A 18 12.51 9.65 4.54
N GLY A 19 12.27 9.56 5.84
CA GLY A 19 12.73 10.56 6.78
C GLY A 19 11.93 11.85 6.66
N LYS A 20 12.46 12.94 7.21
CA LYS A 20 11.78 14.23 7.15
C LYS A 20 11.77 14.81 5.75
N LEU A 21 10.59 15.18 5.28
CA LEU A 21 10.39 15.79 3.97
C LEU A 21 10.60 17.31 4.08
N GLY A 22 11.84 17.76 3.91
CA GLY A 22 12.11 19.18 4.12
C GLY A 22 12.31 20.02 2.87
N THR A 23 12.78 19.43 1.78
CA THR A 23 13.35 20.21 0.68
C THR A 23 12.81 19.89 -0.70
N LEU A 24 11.96 18.86 -0.84
CA LEU A 24 11.40 18.50 -2.14
C LEU A 24 10.03 19.14 -2.32
N ASN A 25 9.57 19.25 -3.58
CA ASN A 25 8.19 19.62 -3.86
C ASN A 25 7.27 18.62 -3.17
N ARG A 26 6.79 18.98 -2.01
CA ARG A 26 6.08 18.07 -1.14
C ARG A 26 4.81 17.52 -1.77
N ASP A 27 4.06 18.36 -2.49
CA ASP A 27 2.80 17.94 -3.10
C ASP A 27 3.02 16.85 -4.14
N GLU A 28 3.97 17.06 -5.04
CA GLU A 28 4.29 16.07 -6.07
C GLU A 28 4.90 14.82 -5.45
N PHE A 29 5.80 14.99 -4.50
CA PHE A 29 6.43 13.88 -3.80
C PHE A 29 5.39 13.05 -3.05
N GLU A 30 4.48 13.67 -2.31
CA GLU A 30 3.45 12.96 -1.57
C GLU A 30 2.50 12.20 -2.50
N SER A 31 2.17 12.75 -3.65
CA SER A 31 1.31 12.07 -4.62
C SER A 31 1.93 10.74 -5.08
N ARG A 32 3.23 10.75 -5.37
CA ARG A 32 3.94 9.53 -5.75
C ARG A 32 4.15 8.60 -4.55
N ALA A 33 4.47 9.17 -3.40
CA ALA A 33 4.75 8.41 -2.20
C ALA A 33 3.52 7.68 -1.69
N LYS A 34 2.32 8.24 -1.87
CA LYS A 34 1.08 7.55 -1.47
C LYS A 34 0.92 6.23 -2.19
N ALA A 35 1.09 6.22 -3.50
CA ALA A 35 0.99 4.99 -4.28
C ALA A 35 2.07 3.99 -3.87
N PHE A 36 3.28 4.48 -3.62
CA PHE A 36 4.39 3.63 -3.18
C PHE A 36 4.11 3.00 -1.82
N VAL A 37 3.67 3.81 -0.86
CA VAL A 37 3.40 3.32 0.51
C VAL A 37 2.26 2.31 0.51
N VAL A 38 1.18 2.58 -0.22
CA VAL A 38 0.07 1.63 -0.33
C VAL A 38 0.54 0.33 -0.95
N GLY A 39 1.37 0.41 -1.99
CA GLY A 39 1.96 -0.77 -2.61
C GLY A 39 2.78 -1.61 -1.65
N GLU A 40 3.60 -0.94 -0.82
CA GLU A 40 4.40 -1.63 0.20
C GLU A 40 3.52 -2.30 1.26
N MET A 41 2.43 -1.65 1.67
CA MET A 41 1.50 -2.22 2.62
C MET A 41 0.85 -3.49 2.07
N ILE A 42 0.46 -3.47 0.81
CA ILE A 42 -0.12 -4.65 0.15
C ILE A 42 0.91 -5.76 0.08
N LYS A 43 2.13 -5.44 -0.33
CA LYS A 43 3.21 -6.42 -0.44
C LYS A 43 3.52 -7.07 0.90
N ASP A 44 3.63 -6.27 1.96
CA ASP A 44 3.91 -6.79 3.30
C ASP A 44 2.78 -7.69 3.79
N ALA A 45 1.54 -7.26 3.62
CA ALA A 45 0.37 -8.05 4.03
C ALA A 45 0.27 -9.35 3.22
N ARG A 46 0.59 -9.30 1.92
CA ARG A 46 0.61 -10.48 1.07
C ARG A 46 1.65 -11.50 1.57
N LYS A 47 2.85 -11.02 1.88
CA LYS A 47 3.91 -11.89 2.38
C LYS A 47 3.56 -12.49 3.74
N GLU A 48 2.94 -11.72 4.62
CA GLU A 48 2.46 -12.23 5.89
C GLU A 48 1.41 -13.33 5.72
N ALA A 49 0.60 -13.21 4.70
CA ALA A 49 -0.42 -14.22 4.38
C ALA A 49 0.15 -15.41 3.62
N HIS A 50 1.46 -15.40 3.33
CA HIS A 50 2.15 -16.46 2.58
C HIS A 50 1.56 -16.67 1.17
N LEU A 51 1.14 -15.57 0.54
CA LEU A 51 0.59 -15.60 -0.82
C LEU A 51 1.61 -15.10 -1.83
N THR A 52 1.61 -15.73 -3.01
CA THR A 52 2.34 -15.18 -4.16
C THR A 52 1.51 -14.07 -4.80
N GLN A 53 2.14 -13.29 -5.69
CA GLN A 53 1.40 -12.28 -6.46
C GLN A 53 0.32 -12.94 -7.33
N ASP A 54 0.60 -14.09 -7.90
CA ASP A 54 -0.39 -14.85 -8.69
C ASP A 54 -1.59 -15.26 -7.84
N GLU A 55 -1.33 -15.76 -6.64
CA GLU A 55 -2.39 -16.19 -5.74
C GLU A 55 -3.27 -15.02 -5.30
N LEU A 56 -2.65 -13.89 -4.98
CA LEU A 56 -3.41 -12.69 -4.63
C LEU A 56 -4.24 -12.19 -5.82
N ALA A 57 -3.66 -12.20 -7.01
CA ALA A 57 -4.36 -11.80 -8.23
C ALA A 57 -5.58 -12.70 -8.47
N GLU A 58 -5.41 -14.00 -8.31
CA GLU A 58 -6.50 -14.95 -8.49
C GLU A 58 -7.63 -14.70 -7.49
N LYS A 59 -7.30 -14.48 -6.22
CA LYS A 59 -8.30 -14.21 -5.19
C LYS A 59 -9.10 -12.94 -5.43
N THR A 60 -8.50 -11.97 -6.10
CA THR A 60 -9.11 -10.66 -6.32
C THR A 60 -9.64 -10.48 -7.74
N GLY A 61 -9.53 -11.51 -8.58
CA GLY A 61 -10.00 -11.41 -9.96
C GLY A 61 -9.19 -10.45 -10.81
N THR A 62 -7.91 -10.25 -10.45
CA THR A 62 -7.00 -9.39 -11.20
C THR A 62 -5.89 -10.22 -11.83
N LYS A 63 -4.92 -9.56 -12.44
CA LYS A 63 -3.76 -10.21 -13.04
C LYS A 63 -2.51 -9.99 -12.20
N LYS A 64 -1.57 -10.94 -12.24
CA LYS A 64 -0.29 -10.81 -11.56
C LYS A 64 0.43 -9.52 -11.93
N SER A 65 0.41 -9.14 -13.20
CA SER A 65 1.05 -7.91 -13.66
C SER A 65 0.44 -6.66 -13.00
N TYR A 66 -0.86 -6.69 -12.74
CA TYR A 66 -1.53 -5.61 -12.02
C TYR A 66 -1.05 -5.54 -10.58
N ILE A 67 -1.05 -6.67 -9.88
CA ILE A 67 -0.57 -6.74 -8.49
C ILE A 67 0.88 -6.26 -8.42
N SER A 68 1.73 -6.70 -9.34
CA SER A 68 3.13 -6.28 -9.38
C SER A 68 3.26 -4.76 -9.53
N ARG A 69 2.48 -4.15 -10.42
CA ARG A 69 2.54 -2.70 -10.60
C ARG A 69 2.02 -1.93 -9.40
N VAL A 70 0.97 -2.44 -8.75
CA VAL A 70 0.46 -1.84 -7.52
C VAL A 70 1.51 -1.90 -6.42
N GLU A 71 2.12 -3.06 -6.22
CA GLU A 71 3.14 -3.24 -5.18
C GLU A 71 4.39 -2.38 -5.42
N ASN A 72 4.68 -2.05 -6.66
CA ASN A 72 5.82 -1.21 -7.01
C ASN A 72 5.46 0.29 -7.06
N GLY A 73 4.25 0.64 -6.69
CA GLY A 73 3.82 2.04 -6.64
C GLY A 73 3.69 2.70 -7.99
N LYS A 74 3.49 1.94 -9.05
CA LYS A 74 3.49 2.45 -10.43
C LYS A 74 2.13 2.89 -10.93
N ILE A 75 1.06 2.57 -10.21
CA ILE A 75 -0.30 2.94 -10.60
C ILE A 75 -1.07 3.44 -9.39
N ASP A 76 -1.98 4.36 -9.63
CA ASP A 76 -2.98 4.75 -8.64
C ASP A 76 -4.04 3.67 -8.57
N ILE A 77 -4.29 3.19 -7.36
CA ILE A 77 -5.29 2.17 -7.15
C ILE A 77 -6.62 2.82 -6.83
N GLN A 78 -7.70 2.34 -7.44
CA GLN A 78 -9.03 2.79 -7.09
C GLN A 78 -9.40 2.30 -5.70
N ILE A 79 -10.16 3.11 -4.97
CA ILE A 79 -10.57 2.75 -3.60
C ILE A 79 -11.30 1.42 -3.58
N SER A 80 -12.19 1.18 -4.52
CA SER A 80 -12.92 -0.09 -4.59
C SER A 80 -11.99 -1.28 -4.75
N THR A 81 -10.96 -1.13 -5.57
CA THR A 81 -9.96 -2.18 -5.77
C THR A 81 -9.10 -2.38 -4.53
N LEU A 82 -8.74 -1.29 -3.86
CA LEU A 82 -7.99 -1.36 -2.62
C LEU A 82 -8.74 -2.16 -1.55
N PHE A 83 -10.02 -1.87 -1.34
CA PHE A 83 -10.86 -2.62 -0.42
C PHE A 83 -10.94 -4.09 -0.82
N LYS A 84 -11.10 -4.37 -2.11
CA LYS A 84 -11.18 -5.73 -2.61
C LYS A 84 -9.91 -6.52 -2.33
N ILE A 85 -8.74 -5.89 -2.57
CA ILE A 85 -7.45 -6.55 -2.32
C ILE A 85 -7.30 -6.90 -0.84
N PHE A 86 -7.59 -5.96 0.05
CA PHE A 86 -7.42 -6.20 1.48
C PHE A 86 -8.50 -7.13 2.04
N GLU A 87 -9.76 -6.91 1.70
CA GLU A 87 -10.86 -7.66 2.31
C GLU A 87 -11.03 -9.04 1.68
N GLU A 88 -11.08 -9.12 0.36
CA GLU A 88 -11.25 -10.41 -0.32
C GLU A 88 -9.95 -11.17 -0.49
N GLY A 89 -8.87 -10.47 -0.78
CA GLY A 89 -7.59 -11.10 -1.06
C GLY A 89 -6.80 -11.44 0.19
N LEU A 90 -6.72 -10.51 1.13
CA LEU A 90 -5.85 -10.61 2.30
C LEU A 90 -6.59 -10.87 3.60
N GLY A 91 -7.92 -10.87 3.58
CA GLY A 91 -8.73 -11.13 4.77
C GLY A 91 -8.62 -10.06 5.86
N LYS A 92 -8.30 -8.83 5.46
CA LYS A 92 -8.13 -7.72 6.40
C LYS A 92 -9.16 -6.64 6.11
N LYS A 93 -9.68 -6.00 7.17
CA LYS A 93 -10.58 -4.85 7.01
C LYS A 93 -9.79 -3.56 6.93
N ILE A 94 -10.25 -2.64 6.09
CA ILE A 94 -9.68 -1.30 6.00
C ILE A 94 -10.55 -0.35 6.81
N GLY A 95 -9.91 0.43 7.67
CA GLY A 95 -10.54 1.55 8.34
C GLY A 95 -9.99 2.86 7.80
N LEU A 96 -10.82 3.88 7.69
CA LEU A 96 -10.40 5.22 7.31
C LEU A 96 -10.55 6.13 8.53
N THR A 97 -9.48 6.85 8.84
CA THR A 97 -9.45 7.75 9.98
C THR A 97 -9.09 9.15 9.51
N PHE A 98 -9.87 10.11 9.95
CA PHE A 98 -9.58 11.53 9.71
C PHE A 98 -8.84 12.09 10.91
N LEU A 99 -7.78 12.82 10.64
CA LEU A 99 -6.90 13.40 11.67
C LEU A 99 -7.19 14.88 11.86
#